data_3234f154936e0c7336a47d3262b915b4
#
_entry.id   3234f154936e0c7336a47d3262b915b4
#
_cell.length_a   1.000
_cell.length_b   1.000
_cell.length_c   1.000
_cell.angle_alpha   90.00
_cell.angle_beta   90.00
_cell.angle_gamma   90.00
#
_symmetry.space_group_name_H-M   'P 1'
#
loop_
_entity.id
_entity.type
_entity.pdbx_description
1 polymer ?
#
loop_
_entity_poly.entity_id
_entity_poly.type
_entity_poly.pdbx_seq_one_letter_code
_entity_poly.pdbx_strand_id
1 'polypeptide(L)'
;MTEPQPVRFSAIIEIIGVNPYVLIPPADLEAIFQQAGKSKGTIQVKGHLNGEPFIQTLVKFARHWRLYLNMPMRKSTNTMVGDPIHVSMEFDPVPRFPDFH
;
A
#
# COMPACT_ATOMS: atom_id res chain seq x y z
N MET A 1 -14.91 -21.57 -1.41
CA MET A 1 -13.62 -20.86 -1.37
C MET A 1 -13.87 -19.37 -1.38
N THR A 2 -13.36 -18.68 -0.40
CA THR A 2 -13.59 -17.24 -0.27
C THR A 2 -12.49 -16.47 -0.98
N GLU A 3 -12.89 -15.49 -1.79
CA GLU A 3 -11.90 -14.59 -2.38
C GLU A 3 -11.27 -13.72 -1.30
N PRO A 4 -10.01 -13.30 -1.47
CA PRO A 4 -9.40 -12.38 -0.53
C PRO A 4 -10.23 -11.11 -0.39
N GLN A 5 -10.44 -10.67 0.84
CA GLN A 5 -11.15 -9.44 1.11
C GLN A 5 -10.14 -8.30 1.23
N PRO A 6 -10.42 -7.14 0.63
CA PRO A 6 -9.55 -5.99 0.83
C PRO A 6 -9.49 -5.61 2.31
N VAL A 7 -8.32 -5.21 2.77
CA VAL A 7 -8.20 -4.59 4.08
C VAL A 7 -8.56 -3.12 3.93
N ARG A 8 -9.11 -2.53 4.98
CA ARG A 8 -9.51 -1.12 4.99
C ARG A 8 -9.04 -0.49 6.28
N PHE A 9 -8.40 0.64 6.15
CA PHE A 9 -7.94 1.40 7.30
C PHE A 9 -7.76 2.86 6.92
N SER A 10 -7.65 3.70 7.96
CA SER A 10 -7.31 5.12 7.80
C SER A 10 -5.97 5.36 8.46
N ALA A 11 -5.18 6.23 7.88
CA ALA A 11 -3.86 6.56 8.42
C ALA A 11 -3.55 8.02 8.11
N ILE A 12 -2.59 8.57 8.87
CA ILE A 12 -2.08 9.90 8.61
C ILE A 12 -0.86 9.76 7.71
N ILE A 13 -0.78 10.56 6.67
CA ILE A 13 0.37 10.55 5.77
C ILE A 13 1.58 11.13 6.52
N GLU A 14 2.64 10.33 6.60
CA GLU A 14 3.90 10.72 7.23
C GLU A 14 4.97 10.87 6.17
N ILE A 15 6.14 11.33 6.58
CA ILE A 15 7.25 11.49 5.65
C ILE A 15 8.54 10.97 6.29
N ILE A 16 9.35 10.29 5.49
CA ILE A 16 10.70 9.90 5.87
C ILE A 16 11.64 10.39 4.77
N GLY A 17 12.61 11.24 5.14
CA GLY A 17 13.38 11.94 4.13
C GLY A 17 12.46 12.81 3.27
N VAL A 18 12.38 12.50 1.99
CA VAL A 18 11.48 13.17 1.05
C VAL A 18 10.32 12.28 0.59
N ASN A 19 10.14 11.15 1.24
CA ASN A 19 9.19 10.10 0.79
C ASN A 19 7.96 10.04 1.68
N PRO A 20 6.81 10.53 1.22
CA PRO A 20 5.55 10.37 1.96
C PRO A 20 5.09 8.91 1.94
N TYR A 21 4.52 8.47 3.06
CA TYR A 21 4.06 7.10 3.22
C TYR A 21 2.97 7.01 4.28
N VAL A 22 2.30 5.85 4.32
CA VAL A 22 1.44 5.50 5.45
C VAL A 22 1.91 4.17 6.02
N LEU A 23 1.74 4.01 7.33
CA LEU A 23 1.98 2.74 8.02
C LEU A 23 0.71 1.89 7.91
N ILE A 24 0.90 0.58 7.78
CA ILE A 24 -0.21 -0.36 7.71
C ILE A 24 -0.45 -0.90 9.12
N PRO A 25 -1.70 -0.84 9.64
CA PRO A 25 -1.99 -1.42 10.95
C PRO A 25 -1.62 -2.89 11.00
N PRO A 26 -1.10 -3.40 12.14
CA PRO A 26 -0.59 -4.77 12.22
C PRO A 26 -1.58 -5.85 11.79
N ALA A 27 -2.85 -5.73 12.15
CA ALA A 27 -3.85 -6.73 11.78
C ALA A 27 -4.09 -6.74 10.26
N ASP A 28 -4.10 -5.56 9.64
CA ASP A 28 -4.27 -5.45 8.19
C ASP A 28 -3.05 -5.95 7.46
N LEU A 29 -1.87 -5.67 7.99
CA LEU A 29 -0.62 -6.16 7.42
C LEU A 29 -0.58 -7.70 7.45
N GLU A 30 -0.99 -8.31 8.57
CA GLU A 30 -1.04 -9.75 8.68
C GLU A 30 -1.99 -10.37 7.64
N ALA A 31 -3.14 -9.74 7.41
CA ALA A 31 -4.08 -10.19 6.40
C ALA A 31 -3.45 -10.16 5.00
N ILE A 32 -2.69 -9.12 4.70
CA ILE A 32 -1.97 -9.02 3.42
C ILE A 32 -0.91 -10.12 3.31
N PHE A 33 -0.17 -10.39 4.38
CA PHE A 33 0.81 -11.47 4.39
C PHE A 33 0.14 -12.81 4.08
N GLN A 34 -1.01 -13.07 4.65
CA GLN A 34 -1.74 -14.31 4.40
C GLN A 34 -2.21 -14.39 2.95
N GLN A 35 -2.71 -13.31 2.40
CA GLN A 35 -3.10 -13.28 0.99
C GLN A 35 -1.91 -13.53 0.07
N ALA A 36 -0.76 -12.95 0.39
CA ALA A 36 0.45 -13.08 -0.42
C ALA A 36 1.16 -14.42 -0.21
N GLY A 37 0.90 -15.10 0.91
CA GLY A 37 1.60 -16.32 1.25
C GLY A 37 3.05 -16.08 1.66
N LYS A 38 3.41 -14.85 2.03
CA LYS A 38 4.77 -14.51 2.44
C LYS A 38 4.75 -13.26 3.31
N SER A 39 5.82 -13.07 4.08
CA SER A 39 6.01 -11.90 4.94
C SER A 39 7.38 -11.28 4.75
N LYS A 40 8.05 -11.57 3.64
CA LYS A 40 9.39 -11.07 3.33
C LYS A 40 9.44 -10.56 1.89
N GLY A 41 10.41 -9.71 1.63
CA GLY A 41 10.59 -9.13 0.31
C GLY A 41 9.54 -8.09 0.01
N THR A 42 9.36 -7.78 -1.26
CA THR A 42 8.36 -6.82 -1.70
C THR A 42 7.03 -7.51 -1.92
N ILE A 43 5.94 -6.83 -1.60
CA ILE A 43 4.58 -7.36 -1.75
C ILE A 43 3.77 -6.36 -2.55
N GLN A 44 3.31 -6.77 -3.73
CA GLN A 44 2.48 -5.90 -4.55
C GLN A 44 1.05 -5.89 -4.05
N VAL A 45 0.48 -4.70 -3.99
CA VAL A 45 -0.90 -4.49 -3.57
C VAL A 45 -1.62 -3.59 -4.57
N LYS A 46 -2.93 -3.70 -4.59
CA LYS A 46 -3.80 -2.85 -5.39
C LYS A 46 -5.01 -2.48 -4.56
N GLY A 47 -5.64 -1.40 -4.90
CA GLY A 47 -6.83 -0.96 -4.19
C GLY A 47 -7.17 0.48 -4.49
N HIS A 48 -7.63 1.18 -3.45
CA HIS A 48 -8.11 2.55 -3.58
C HIS A 48 -7.60 3.39 -2.42
N LEU A 49 -7.23 4.63 -2.72
CA LEU A 49 -6.87 5.67 -1.76
C LEU A 49 -7.93 6.76 -1.87
N ASN A 50 -8.71 6.99 -0.83
CA ASN A 50 -9.84 7.93 -0.87
C ASN A 50 -10.72 7.70 -2.11
N GLY A 51 -10.92 6.43 -2.48
CA GLY A 51 -11.71 6.07 -3.64
C GLY A 51 -10.97 6.07 -4.98
N GLU A 52 -9.72 6.55 -5.02
CA GLU A 52 -8.93 6.59 -6.25
C GLU A 52 -8.09 5.33 -6.40
N PRO A 53 -8.14 4.65 -7.55
CA PRO A 53 -7.42 3.38 -7.71
C PRO A 53 -5.91 3.56 -7.69
N PHE A 54 -5.23 2.57 -7.13
CA PHE A 54 -3.76 2.57 -7.12
C PHE A 54 -3.23 1.15 -7.21
N ILE A 55 -1.98 1.05 -7.64
CA ILE A 55 -1.16 -0.15 -7.59
C ILE A 55 0.18 0.29 -7.00
N GLN A 56 0.67 -0.45 -6.01
CA GLN A 56 1.94 -0.10 -5.38
C GLN A 56 2.57 -1.34 -4.78
N THR A 57 3.84 -1.25 -4.46
CA THR A 57 4.59 -2.32 -3.80
C THR A 57 4.84 -1.89 -2.35
N LEU A 58 4.45 -2.74 -1.40
CA LEU A 58 4.79 -2.52 -0.01
C LEU A 58 6.26 -2.85 0.19
N VAL A 59 6.97 -2.03 0.95
CA VAL A 59 8.37 -2.25 1.28
C VAL A 59 8.58 -2.10 2.78
N LYS A 60 9.46 -2.94 3.30
CA LYS A 60 9.88 -2.82 4.70
C LYS A 60 11.15 -2.00 4.75
N PHE A 61 11.10 -0.87 5.45
CA PHE A 61 12.23 0.01 5.63
C PHE A 61 12.23 0.54 7.06
N ALA A 62 13.42 0.60 7.67
CA ALA A 62 13.55 1.07 9.06
C ALA A 62 12.58 0.34 9.99
N ARG A 63 12.50 -0.99 9.87
CA ARG A 63 11.70 -1.91 10.69
C ARG A 63 10.19 -1.81 10.51
N HIS A 64 9.71 -0.98 9.57
CA HIS A 64 8.27 -0.81 9.36
C HIS A 64 7.90 -1.10 7.91
N TRP A 65 6.77 -1.75 7.72
CA TRP A 65 6.18 -1.90 6.41
C TRP A 65 5.48 -0.62 6.02
N ARG A 66 5.80 -0.10 4.83
CA ARG A 66 5.32 1.20 4.37
C ARG A 66 4.65 1.09 3.04
N LEU A 67 3.56 1.84 2.88
CA LEU A 67 2.94 2.10 1.60
C LEU A 67 3.38 3.52 1.20
N TYR A 68 4.34 3.61 0.28
CA TYR A 68 4.80 4.91 -0.19
C TYR A 68 3.81 5.51 -1.16
N LEU A 69 3.59 6.81 -1.04
CA LEU A 69 2.64 7.54 -1.87
C LEU A 69 3.44 8.37 -2.89
N ASN A 70 3.54 7.85 -4.12
CA ASN A 70 4.23 8.56 -5.18
C ASN A 70 3.40 9.77 -5.65
N MET A 71 3.98 10.58 -6.55
CA MET A 71 3.34 11.81 -6.98
C MET A 71 1.95 11.59 -7.61
N PRO A 72 1.77 10.62 -8.52
CA PRO A 72 0.44 10.37 -9.06
C PRO A 72 -0.60 10.02 -8.00
N MET A 73 -0.23 9.22 -6.99
CA MET A 73 -1.14 8.84 -5.90
C MET A 73 -1.55 10.05 -5.07
N ARG A 74 -0.61 10.95 -4.79
CA ARG A 74 -0.91 12.17 -4.03
C ARG A 74 -1.74 13.15 -4.85
N LYS A 75 -1.49 13.26 -6.14
CA LYS A 75 -2.27 14.14 -7.02
C LYS A 75 -3.70 13.65 -7.17
N SER A 76 -3.89 12.35 -7.40
CA SER A 76 -5.24 11.80 -7.61
C SER A 76 -6.11 11.93 -6.35
N THR A 77 -5.52 11.89 -5.17
CA THR A 77 -6.24 12.02 -3.91
C THR A 77 -6.25 13.44 -3.36
N ASN A 78 -5.47 14.34 -3.95
CA ASN A 78 -5.33 15.73 -3.49
C ASN A 78 -4.94 15.78 -2.01
N THR A 79 -3.94 14.97 -1.63
CA THR A 79 -3.48 14.86 -0.24
C THR A 79 -2.02 15.27 -0.11
N MET A 80 -1.64 15.62 1.11
CA MET A 80 -0.28 15.98 1.46
C MET A 80 0.08 15.40 2.83
N VAL A 81 1.35 15.49 3.20
CA VAL A 81 1.83 15.03 4.50
C VAL A 81 1.01 15.69 5.61
N GLY A 82 0.60 14.88 6.59
CA GLY A 82 -0.24 15.33 7.69
C GLY A 82 -1.73 15.07 7.47
N ASP A 83 -2.15 14.82 6.23
CA ASP A 83 -3.55 14.56 5.94
C ASP A 83 -3.92 13.12 6.30
N PRO A 84 -5.17 12.88 6.74
CA PRO A 84 -5.68 11.52 6.84
C PRO A 84 -6.01 10.99 5.45
N ILE A 85 -5.84 9.69 5.26
CA ILE A 85 -6.20 9.04 4.00
C ILE A 85 -6.86 7.69 4.31
N HIS A 86 -7.88 7.35 3.56
CA HIS A 86 -8.56 6.06 3.65
C HIS A 86 -7.98 5.11 2.63
N VAL A 87 -7.54 3.95 3.09
CA VAL A 87 -6.89 2.94 2.26
C VAL A 87 -7.76 1.70 2.21
N SER A 88 -7.98 1.20 1.02
CA SER A 88 -8.55 -0.12 0.78
C SER A 88 -7.55 -0.83 -0.13
N MET A 89 -7.03 -1.99 0.27
CA MET A 89 -6.06 -2.69 -0.55
C MET A 89 -6.08 -4.20 -0.33
N GLU A 90 -5.59 -4.91 -1.33
CA GLU A 90 -5.46 -6.35 -1.29
C GLU A 90 -4.18 -6.74 -2.01
N PHE A 91 -3.73 -7.98 -1.78
CA PHE A 91 -2.57 -8.50 -2.48
C PHE A 91 -2.87 -8.56 -3.98
N ASP A 92 -1.91 -8.11 -4.78
CA ASP A 92 -2.01 -8.16 -6.24
C ASP A 92 -1.14 -9.31 -6.74
N PRO A 93 -1.75 -10.44 -7.14
CA PRO A 93 -0.97 -11.59 -7.61
C PRO A 93 -0.43 -11.44 -9.02
N VAL A 94 -0.83 -10.40 -9.73
CA VAL A 94 -0.42 -10.21 -11.13
C VAL A 94 1.01 -9.69 -11.16
N PRO A 95 1.95 -10.41 -11.82
CA PRO A 95 3.32 -9.93 -11.93
C PRO A 95 3.38 -8.60 -12.68
N ARG A 96 4.19 -7.67 -12.16
CA ARG A 96 4.36 -6.33 -12.73
C ARG A 96 5.81 -6.15 -13.12
N PHE A 97 6.27 -6.95 -14.05
CA PHE A 97 7.66 -6.86 -14.49
C PHE A 97 7.84 -5.71 -15.45
N PRO A 98 8.98 -5.02 -15.39
CA PRO A 98 9.31 -4.09 -16.46
C PRO A 98 9.31 -4.81 -17.80
N ASP A 99 8.89 -4.10 -18.82
CA ASP A 99 8.81 -4.66 -20.16
C ASP A 99 10.14 -4.47 -20.85
N PHE A 100 10.91 -5.54 -20.96
CA PHE A 100 12.21 -5.51 -21.58
C PHE A 100 12.11 -6.07 -22.99
N HIS A 101 11.97 -5.21 -23.94
CA HIS A 101 11.91 -5.62 -25.32
C HIS A 101 12.84 -4.79 -26.18
#